data_8497bac52ac570fb11a4da20988b61af
#
_entry.id   8497bac52ac570fb11a4da20988b61af
#
_cell.length_a   1.000
_cell.length_b   1.000
_cell.length_c   1.000
_cell.angle_alpha   90.00
_cell.angle_beta   90.00
_cell.angle_gamma   90.00
#
_symmetry.space_group_name_H-M   'P 1'
#
loop_
_entity.id
_entity.type
_entity.pdbx_description
1 polymer ?
#
loop_
_entity_poly.entity_id
_entity_poly.type
_entity_poly.pdbx_seq_one_letter_code
_entity_poly.pdbx_strand_id
1 'polypeptide(L)'
;MNKREFINSLVLEVESGKIKTLGIYGHGASGKSTFAQDLYQALDSAKVNLLETDPYITSNRHLVVPKETPNQKVTACLPVAHELVSLERDILALKAGMDILTIAEPWKTSEVLSGAKPILIVEGMSVGFLPKELFDKTICFYTDEETELKRRLARDTTMRNRDASFVLASHQMRREQYLRYYRKNESKADILVDQSEDKFEVKMTHII
;
A
#
# COMPACT_ATOMS: atom_id res chain seq x y z
N MET A 1 18.34 8.48 -8.60
CA MET A 1 17.34 7.92 -9.58
C MET A 1 16.04 8.67 -9.34
N ASN A 2 15.46 9.28 -10.37
CA ASN A 2 14.17 9.94 -10.26
C ASN A 2 13.01 8.91 -10.42
N LYS A 3 11.76 9.36 -10.18
CA LYS A 3 10.58 8.48 -10.23
C LYS A 3 10.41 7.78 -11.59
N ARG A 4 10.61 8.50 -12.69
CA ARG A 4 10.46 7.95 -14.06
C ARG A 4 11.52 6.88 -14.37
N GLU A 5 12.75 7.15 -14.00
CA GLU A 5 13.85 6.18 -14.14
C GLU A 5 13.57 4.92 -13.33
N PHE A 6 13.04 5.07 -12.13
CA PHE A 6 12.69 3.93 -11.27
C PHE A 6 11.54 3.11 -11.87
N ILE A 7 10.48 3.75 -12.36
CA ILE A 7 9.39 3.06 -13.06
C ILE A 7 9.93 2.30 -14.27
N ASN A 8 10.75 2.93 -15.10
CA ASN A 8 11.34 2.27 -16.28
C ASN A 8 12.18 1.04 -15.88
N SER A 9 12.96 1.12 -14.80
CA SER A 9 13.74 -0.03 -14.33
C SER A 9 12.86 -1.19 -13.88
N LEU A 10 11.74 -0.90 -13.21
CA LEU A 10 10.77 -1.94 -12.80
C LEU A 10 10.04 -2.54 -14.00
N VAL A 11 9.68 -1.74 -15.01
CA VAL A 11 9.08 -2.24 -16.25
C VAL A 11 10.03 -3.26 -16.93
N LEU A 12 11.32 -2.95 -17.03
CA LEU A 12 12.31 -3.88 -17.59
C LEU A 12 12.42 -5.18 -16.78
N GLU A 13 12.39 -5.11 -15.45
CA GLU A 13 12.40 -6.30 -14.60
C GLU A 13 11.12 -7.16 -14.75
N VAL A 14 9.98 -6.53 -14.90
CA VAL A 14 8.68 -7.19 -15.15
C VAL A 14 8.69 -7.83 -16.56
N GLU A 15 9.09 -7.10 -17.59
CA GLU A 15 9.13 -7.61 -18.96
C GLU A 15 10.16 -8.74 -19.15
N SER A 16 11.25 -8.73 -18.39
CA SER A 16 12.21 -9.83 -18.35
C SER A 16 11.75 -11.07 -17.58
N GLY A 17 10.58 -11.00 -16.93
CA GLY A 17 10.01 -12.09 -16.12
C GLY A 17 10.65 -12.26 -14.73
N LYS A 18 11.53 -11.34 -14.31
CA LYS A 18 12.11 -11.35 -12.95
C LYS A 18 11.09 -11.04 -11.87
N ILE A 19 10.10 -10.19 -12.18
CA ILE A 19 9.01 -9.81 -11.29
C ILE A 19 7.70 -10.19 -11.95
N LYS A 20 6.94 -11.05 -11.28
CA LYS A 20 5.55 -11.40 -11.63
C LYS A 20 4.58 -10.87 -10.57
N THR A 21 5.00 -10.82 -9.31
CA THR A 21 4.19 -10.33 -8.20
C THR A 21 4.95 -9.25 -7.44
N LEU A 22 4.44 -8.03 -7.49
CA LEU A 22 5.04 -6.85 -6.85
C LEU A 22 4.16 -6.35 -5.71
N GLY A 23 4.72 -6.24 -4.50
CA GLY A 23 4.07 -5.63 -3.35
C GLY A 23 4.49 -4.16 -3.17
N ILE A 24 3.53 -3.24 -3.13
CA ILE A 24 3.77 -1.81 -2.90
C ILE A 24 3.02 -1.37 -1.65
N TYR A 25 3.73 -0.92 -0.62
CA TYR A 25 3.12 -0.55 0.64
C TYR A 25 3.72 0.71 1.27
N GLY A 26 3.15 1.12 2.39
CA GLY A 26 3.56 2.31 3.12
C GLY A 26 2.38 2.97 3.83
N HIS A 27 2.65 3.95 4.66
CA HIS A 27 1.60 4.64 5.41
C HIS A 27 0.69 5.51 4.51
N GLY A 28 -0.38 6.05 5.08
CA GLY A 28 -1.29 6.95 4.36
C GLY A 28 -0.58 8.21 3.89
N ALA A 29 -0.84 8.63 2.66
CA ALA A 29 -0.24 9.79 2.00
C ALA A 29 1.27 9.69 1.69
N SER A 30 1.87 8.49 1.77
CA SER A 30 3.28 8.26 1.40
C SER A 30 3.54 8.28 -0.13
N GLY A 31 2.49 8.35 -0.96
CA GLY A 31 2.63 8.38 -2.43
C GLY A 31 2.59 7.02 -3.12
N LYS A 32 2.43 5.92 -2.38
CA LYS A 32 2.41 4.54 -2.90
C LYS A 32 1.34 4.32 -3.97
N SER A 33 0.09 4.79 -3.77
CA SER A 33 -1.02 4.56 -4.71
C SER A 33 -0.80 5.30 -6.03
N THR A 34 -0.30 6.54 -5.98
CA THR A 34 0.07 7.29 -7.18
C THR A 34 1.18 6.58 -7.95
N PHE A 35 2.18 6.05 -7.25
CA PHE A 35 3.27 5.30 -7.86
C PHE A 35 2.78 3.99 -8.49
N ALA A 36 1.96 3.23 -7.76
CA ALA A 36 1.40 1.97 -8.27
C ALA A 36 0.55 2.18 -9.52
N GLN A 37 -0.24 3.26 -9.55
CA GLN A 37 -1.03 3.62 -10.73
C GLN A 37 -0.16 4.04 -11.92
N ASP A 38 0.91 4.84 -11.70
CA ASP A 38 1.82 5.22 -12.78
C ASP A 38 2.57 4.00 -13.34
N LEU A 39 3.00 3.07 -12.47
CA LEU A 39 3.63 1.82 -12.89
C LEU A 39 2.64 0.93 -13.67
N TYR A 40 1.40 0.80 -13.19
CA TYR A 40 0.35 0.06 -13.87
C TYR A 40 0.09 0.61 -15.28
N GLN A 41 0.04 1.95 -15.43
CA GLN A 41 -0.12 2.61 -16.73
C GLN A 41 1.09 2.47 -17.66
N ALA A 42 2.29 2.27 -17.11
CA ALA A 42 3.50 2.04 -17.88
C ALA A 42 3.62 0.59 -18.40
N LEU A 43 2.83 -0.34 -17.85
CA LEU A 43 2.80 -1.74 -18.24
C LEU A 43 1.63 -2.03 -19.20
N ASP A 44 1.72 -3.14 -19.93
CA ASP A 44 0.63 -3.63 -20.78
C ASP A 44 -0.58 -4.07 -19.93
N SER A 45 -1.67 -3.31 -19.98
CA SER A 45 -2.90 -3.58 -19.22
C SER A 45 -3.53 -4.95 -19.50
N ALA A 46 -3.23 -5.55 -20.66
CA ALA A 46 -3.68 -6.91 -20.98
C ALA A 46 -2.94 -7.99 -20.18
N LYS A 47 -1.77 -7.65 -19.60
CA LYS A 47 -0.88 -8.58 -18.89
C LYS A 47 -0.80 -8.34 -17.39
N VAL A 48 -1.32 -7.23 -16.87
CA VAL A 48 -1.17 -6.83 -15.47
C VAL A 48 -2.50 -6.69 -14.75
N ASN A 49 -2.56 -7.16 -13.51
CA ASN A 49 -3.60 -6.86 -12.52
C ASN A 49 -3.04 -5.85 -11.51
N LEU A 50 -3.89 -4.92 -11.07
CA LEU A 50 -3.65 -4.07 -9.92
C LEU A 50 -4.69 -4.41 -8.84
N LEU A 51 -4.25 -5.03 -7.75
CA LEU A 51 -5.07 -5.35 -6.58
C LEU A 51 -4.83 -4.31 -5.49
N GLU A 52 -5.82 -3.46 -5.27
CA GLU A 52 -5.83 -2.48 -4.18
C GLU A 52 -6.25 -3.14 -2.87
N THR A 53 -5.56 -2.87 -1.76
CA THR A 53 -5.83 -3.55 -0.48
C THR A 53 -6.66 -2.75 0.50
N ASP A 54 -7.04 -1.52 0.19
CA ASP A 54 -7.91 -0.71 1.06
C ASP A 54 -9.26 -1.40 1.36
N PRO A 55 -9.92 -2.13 0.41
CA PRO A 55 -11.14 -2.89 0.68
C PRO A 55 -11.00 -4.02 1.71
N TYR A 56 -9.77 -4.47 1.98
CA TYR A 56 -9.49 -5.47 3.02
C TYR A 56 -9.28 -4.85 4.41
N ILE A 57 -9.43 -3.52 4.55
CA ILE A 57 -9.36 -2.83 5.84
C ILE A 57 -10.76 -2.79 6.45
N THR A 58 -10.98 -3.52 7.56
CA THR A 58 -12.31 -3.57 8.19
C THR A 58 -12.80 -2.19 8.64
N SER A 59 -14.03 -1.85 8.26
CA SER A 59 -14.67 -0.58 8.62
C SER A 59 -14.88 -0.44 10.12
N ASN A 60 -15.16 -1.54 10.81
CA ASN A 60 -15.46 -1.61 12.24
C ASN A 60 -14.22 -1.70 13.15
N ARG A 61 -13.00 -1.52 12.59
CA ARG A 61 -11.75 -1.54 13.37
C ARG A 61 -11.73 -0.59 14.57
N HIS A 62 -12.53 0.48 14.53
CA HIS A 62 -12.64 1.44 15.63
C HIS A 62 -13.29 0.87 16.89
N LEU A 63 -13.94 -0.29 16.81
CA LEU A 63 -14.49 -1.02 17.95
C LEU A 63 -13.40 -1.76 18.73
N VAL A 64 -12.24 -1.97 18.14
CA VAL A 64 -11.07 -2.58 18.79
C VAL A 64 -10.23 -1.49 19.43
N VAL A 65 -9.77 -1.74 20.66
CA VAL A 65 -8.90 -0.83 21.41
C VAL A 65 -7.50 -1.46 21.49
N PRO A 66 -6.45 -0.75 21.07
CA PRO A 66 -5.08 -1.27 21.18
C PRO A 66 -4.69 -1.43 22.66
N LYS A 67 -4.05 -2.55 22.99
CA LYS A 67 -3.68 -2.91 24.36
C LYS A 67 -2.75 -1.87 25.02
N GLU A 68 -1.79 -1.36 24.23
CA GLU A 68 -0.80 -0.39 24.70
C GLU A 68 -1.27 1.08 24.60
N THR A 69 -2.39 1.33 23.93
CA THR A 69 -2.98 2.67 23.77
C THR A 69 -4.49 2.63 24.01
N PRO A 70 -4.95 2.34 25.24
CA PRO A 70 -6.36 2.03 25.50
C PRO A 70 -7.33 3.19 25.24
N ASN A 71 -6.83 4.40 25.12
CA ASN A 71 -7.64 5.60 24.82
C ASN A 71 -7.66 5.95 23.31
N GLN A 72 -7.04 5.12 22.46
CA GLN A 72 -6.98 5.35 21.02
C GLN A 72 -7.81 4.32 20.26
N LYS A 73 -8.41 4.76 19.15
CA LYS A 73 -9.07 3.86 18.20
C LYS A 73 -8.04 3.17 17.32
N VAL A 74 -8.26 1.90 16.98
CA VAL A 74 -7.43 1.18 16.01
C VAL A 74 -7.49 1.86 14.64
N THR A 75 -6.32 2.10 14.07
CA THR A 75 -6.17 2.57 12.70
C THR A 75 -5.65 1.45 11.79
N ALA A 76 -5.51 1.72 10.49
CA ALA A 76 -4.92 0.78 9.55
C ALA A 76 -3.41 0.50 9.80
N CYS A 77 -2.81 1.07 10.83
CA CYS A 77 -1.43 0.76 11.24
C CYS A 77 -1.30 -0.54 12.05
N LEU A 78 -2.41 -1.16 12.43
CA LEU A 78 -2.43 -2.42 13.17
C LEU A 78 -2.93 -3.58 12.29
N PRO A 79 -2.33 -4.78 12.38
CA PRO A 79 -2.75 -5.92 11.57
C PRO A 79 -4.20 -6.35 11.84
N VAL A 80 -4.70 -6.17 13.07
CA VAL A 80 -6.10 -6.49 13.45
C VAL A 80 -7.13 -5.68 12.66
N ALA A 81 -6.73 -4.59 12.02
CA ALA A 81 -7.60 -3.78 11.18
C ALA A 81 -7.77 -4.36 9.76
N HIS A 82 -7.15 -5.49 9.44
CA HIS A 82 -7.09 -6.02 8.07
C HIS A 82 -7.56 -7.45 7.98
N GLU A 83 -8.30 -7.76 6.91
CA GLU A 83 -8.70 -9.11 6.51
C GLU A 83 -7.55 -9.81 5.75
N LEU A 84 -6.42 -10.06 6.47
CA LEU A 84 -5.19 -10.55 5.86
C LEU A 84 -5.32 -11.92 5.23
N VAL A 85 -6.10 -12.83 5.84
CA VAL A 85 -6.35 -14.18 5.32
C VAL A 85 -7.10 -14.12 3.98
N SER A 86 -8.10 -13.24 3.87
CA SER A 86 -8.85 -13.04 2.63
C SER A 86 -7.96 -12.45 1.53
N LEU A 87 -7.11 -11.47 1.87
CA LEU A 87 -6.18 -10.88 0.92
C LEU A 87 -5.14 -11.89 0.43
N GLU A 88 -4.56 -12.68 1.33
CA GLU A 88 -3.59 -13.73 0.98
C GLU A 88 -4.23 -14.80 0.06
N ARG A 89 -5.45 -15.24 0.38
CA ARG A 89 -6.23 -16.15 -0.48
C ARG A 89 -6.36 -15.59 -1.89
N ASP A 90 -6.74 -14.33 -2.03
CA ASP A 90 -7.00 -13.70 -3.33
C ASP A 90 -5.71 -13.53 -4.14
N ILE A 91 -4.60 -13.18 -3.49
CA ILE A 91 -3.27 -13.15 -4.13
C ILE A 91 -2.88 -14.55 -4.63
N LEU A 92 -3.04 -15.58 -3.79
CA LEU A 92 -2.70 -16.96 -4.16
C LEU A 92 -3.61 -17.48 -5.29
N ALA A 93 -4.89 -17.13 -5.30
CA ALA A 93 -5.82 -17.48 -6.36
C ALA A 93 -5.36 -16.91 -7.71
N LEU A 94 -5.05 -15.61 -7.77
CA LEU A 94 -4.52 -14.98 -8.98
C LEU A 94 -3.20 -15.62 -9.45
N LYS A 95 -2.28 -15.90 -8.52
CA LYS A 95 -0.99 -16.58 -8.82
C LYS A 95 -1.21 -18.01 -9.34
N ALA A 96 -2.29 -18.67 -8.95
CA ALA A 96 -2.68 -20.00 -9.43
C ALA A 96 -3.48 -19.97 -10.75
N GLY A 97 -3.68 -18.80 -11.35
CA GLY A 97 -4.42 -18.65 -12.60
C GLY A 97 -5.94 -18.59 -12.44
N MET A 98 -6.45 -18.40 -11.21
CA MET A 98 -7.88 -18.29 -10.93
C MET A 98 -8.30 -16.82 -10.93
N ASP A 99 -9.45 -16.52 -11.52
CA ASP A 99 -10.07 -15.20 -11.46
C ASP A 99 -10.60 -14.94 -10.05
N ILE A 100 -10.56 -13.68 -9.62
CA ILE A 100 -11.19 -13.23 -8.38
C ILE A 100 -12.17 -12.09 -8.64
N LEU A 101 -13.13 -11.92 -7.75
CA LEU A 101 -13.99 -10.75 -7.70
C LEU A 101 -13.48 -9.84 -6.57
N THR A 102 -13.17 -8.57 -6.90
CA THR A 102 -12.71 -7.60 -5.90
C THR A 102 -13.84 -7.23 -4.94
N ILE A 103 -13.49 -6.82 -3.74
CA ILE A 103 -14.46 -6.35 -2.74
C ILE A 103 -15.01 -4.98 -3.18
N ALA A 104 -16.34 -4.83 -3.20
CA ALA A 104 -16.98 -3.55 -3.49
C ALA A 104 -16.79 -2.56 -2.36
N GLU A 105 -16.63 -1.30 -2.72
CA GLU A 105 -16.61 -0.14 -1.82
C GLU A 105 -17.78 0.79 -2.18
N PRO A 106 -18.25 1.67 -1.30
CA PRO A 106 -19.36 2.59 -1.61
C PRO A 106 -19.15 3.46 -2.85
N TRP A 107 -17.89 3.64 -3.27
CA TRP A 107 -17.47 4.46 -4.41
C TRP A 107 -16.87 3.66 -5.57
N LYS A 108 -16.73 2.32 -5.42
CA LYS A 108 -16.14 1.44 -6.45
C LYS A 108 -16.87 0.09 -6.47
N THR A 109 -17.45 -0.25 -7.60
CA THR A 109 -18.09 -1.57 -7.79
C THR A 109 -17.04 -2.67 -7.84
N SER A 110 -17.46 -3.91 -7.53
CA SER A 110 -16.63 -5.10 -7.74
C SER A 110 -16.27 -5.25 -9.23
N GLU A 111 -15.05 -5.66 -9.48
CA GLU A 111 -14.54 -5.99 -10.80
C GLU A 111 -13.84 -7.36 -10.78
N VAL A 112 -13.79 -8.02 -11.92
CA VAL A 112 -13.07 -9.29 -12.07
C VAL A 112 -11.59 -8.97 -12.37
N LEU A 113 -10.69 -9.51 -11.54
CA LEU A 113 -9.27 -9.58 -11.87
C LEU A 113 -8.97 -10.98 -12.42
N SER A 114 -8.36 -11.04 -13.59
CA SER A 114 -8.16 -12.31 -14.29
C SER A 114 -6.86 -12.99 -13.90
N GLY A 115 -6.94 -14.23 -13.45
CA GLY A 115 -5.78 -15.09 -13.19
C GLY A 115 -4.97 -15.45 -14.44
N ALA A 116 -5.52 -15.21 -15.63
CA ALA A 116 -4.77 -15.39 -16.88
C ALA A 116 -3.71 -14.31 -17.11
N LYS A 117 -3.77 -13.17 -16.41
CA LYS A 117 -2.76 -12.12 -16.48
C LYS A 117 -1.52 -12.49 -15.66
N PRO A 118 -0.32 -12.54 -16.27
CA PRO A 118 0.87 -13.08 -15.63
C PRO A 118 1.50 -12.15 -14.58
N ILE A 119 1.09 -10.89 -14.50
CA ILE A 119 1.67 -9.87 -13.63
C ILE A 119 0.62 -9.41 -12.62
N LEU A 120 1.00 -9.36 -11.36
CA LEU A 120 0.18 -8.87 -10.26
C LEU A 120 0.90 -7.77 -9.47
N ILE A 121 0.33 -6.58 -9.45
CA ILE A 121 0.71 -5.51 -8.52
C ILE A 121 -0.30 -5.52 -7.38
N VAL A 122 0.17 -5.63 -6.14
CA VAL A 122 -0.65 -5.53 -4.93
C VAL A 122 -0.26 -4.26 -4.19
N GLU A 123 -1.22 -3.33 -4.02
CA GLU A 123 -0.95 -2.01 -3.45
C GLU A 123 -1.78 -1.75 -2.20
N GLY A 124 -1.15 -1.28 -1.14
CA GLY A 124 -1.80 -0.75 0.06
C GLY A 124 -1.12 -1.14 1.36
N MET A 125 -1.64 -0.62 2.47
CA MET A 125 -1.03 -0.85 3.79
C MET A 125 -0.99 -2.32 4.20
N SER A 126 -2.01 -3.11 3.82
CA SER A 126 -2.12 -4.53 4.19
C SER A 126 -0.93 -5.37 3.71
N VAL A 127 -0.31 -5.00 2.58
CA VAL A 127 0.87 -5.68 2.01
C VAL A 127 2.02 -5.76 3.02
N GLY A 128 2.24 -4.70 3.82
CA GLY A 128 3.30 -4.69 4.84
C GLY A 128 3.11 -5.71 5.98
N PHE A 129 1.91 -6.29 6.13
CA PHE A 129 1.62 -7.33 7.13
C PHE A 129 1.66 -8.75 6.56
N LEU A 130 1.69 -8.89 5.23
CA LEU A 130 1.72 -10.19 4.58
C LEU A 130 3.12 -10.82 4.60
N PRO A 131 3.21 -12.15 4.45
CA PRO A 131 4.48 -12.83 4.22
C PRO A 131 5.18 -12.30 2.97
N LYS A 132 6.48 -12.02 3.10
CA LYS A 132 7.30 -11.47 1.98
C LYS A 132 7.36 -12.43 0.80
N GLU A 133 7.30 -13.72 1.07
CA GLU A 133 7.39 -14.83 0.11
C GLU A 133 6.24 -14.85 -0.91
N LEU A 134 5.18 -14.10 -0.66
CA LEU A 134 4.09 -13.89 -1.63
C LEU A 134 4.53 -13.04 -2.82
N PHE A 135 5.61 -12.27 -2.68
CA PHE A 135 6.07 -11.28 -3.65
C PHE A 135 7.47 -11.58 -4.14
N ASP A 136 7.72 -11.38 -5.44
CA ASP A 136 9.07 -11.43 -6.02
C ASP A 136 9.88 -10.18 -5.64
N LYS A 137 9.19 -9.05 -5.45
CA LYS A 137 9.79 -7.80 -4.98
C LYS A 137 8.79 -6.98 -4.17
N THR A 138 9.28 -6.27 -3.17
CA THR A 138 8.49 -5.39 -2.32
C THR A 138 9.09 -3.99 -2.25
N ILE A 139 8.23 -2.97 -2.32
CA ILE A 139 8.61 -1.56 -2.24
C ILE A 139 7.82 -0.89 -1.14
N CYS A 140 8.51 -0.29 -0.18
CA CYS A 140 7.89 0.47 0.89
C CYS A 140 8.10 1.97 0.71
N PHE A 141 6.99 2.71 0.69
CA PHE A 141 6.96 4.17 0.62
C PHE A 141 6.79 4.77 2.00
N TYR A 142 7.59 5.76 2.33
CA TYR A 142 7.45 6.53 3.56
C TYR A 142 7.71 8.02 3.34
N THR A 143 7.28 8.83 4.31
CA THR A 143 7.57 10.25 4.43
C THR A 143 7.82 10.62 5.89
N ASP A 144 8.42 11.78 6.12
CA ASP A 144 8.40 12.44 7.42
C ASP A 144 6.96 12.84 7.83
N GLU A 145 6.81 13.28 9.05
CA GLU A 145 5.52 13.63 9.63
C GLU A 145 4.90 14.89 8.99
N GLU A 146 5.73 15.87 8.69
CA GLU A 146 5.28 17.15 8.13
C GLU A 146 4.73 16.95 6.71
N THR A 147 5.46 16.21 5.88
CA THR A 147 5.01 15.86 4.52
C THR A 147 3.73 15.03 4.56
N GLU A 148 3.63 14.05 5.47
CA GLU A 148 2.42 13.25 5.64
C GLU A 148 1.23 14.14 5.99
N LEU A 149 1.37 15.03 6.99
CA LEU A 149 0.31 15.92 7.43
C LEU A 149 -0.14 16.85 6.31
N LYS A 150 0.80 17.52 5.63
CA LYS A 150 0.54 18.42 4.50
C LYS A 150 -0.29 17.72 3.40
N ARG A 151 0.16 16.54 2.99
CA ARG A 151 -0.52 15.77 1.93
C ARG A 151 -1.87 15.24 2.37
N ARG A 152 -2.02 14.85 3.63
CA ARG A 152 -3.31 14.41 4.18
C ARG A 152 -4.30 15.55 4.29
N LEU A 153 -3.88 16.72 4.78
CA LEU A 153 -4.72 17.92 4.80
C LEU A 153 -5.23 18.21 3.39
N ALA A 154 -4.34 18.36 2.42
CA ALA A 154 -4.72 18.63 1.05
C ALA A 154 -5.73 17.60 0.51
N ARG A 155 -5.43 16.30 0.61
CA ARG A 155 -6.29 15.24 0.09
C ARG A 155 -7.63 15.12 0.82
N ASP A 156 -7.60 15.08 2.16
CA ASP A 156 -8.79 14.74 2.95
C ASP A 156 -9.78 15.90 3.01
N THR A 157 -9.32 17.17 2.89
CA THR A 157 -10.23 18.32 2.79
C THR A 157 -10.82 18.49 1.40
N THR A 158 -10.03 18.29 0.33
CA THR A 158 -10.52 18.50 -1.03
C THR A 158 -11.28 17.31 -1.60
N MET A 159 -10.75 16.08 -1.44
CA MET A 159 -11.31 14.89 -2.07
C MET A 159 -12.29 14.11 -1.18
N ARG A 160 -12.16 14.21 0.15
CA ARG A 160 -12.97 13.46 1.11
C ARG A 160 -13.92 14.33 1.92
N ASN A 161 -13.94 15.63 1.63
CA ASN A 161 -14.75 16.64 2.30
C ASN A 161 -14.70 16.56 3.84
N ARG A 162 -13.50 16.30 4.39
CA ARG A 162 -13.28 16.22 5.83
C ARG A 162 -12.89 17.58 6.38
N ASP A 163 -13.34 17.87 7.58
CA ASP A 163 -12.93 19.07 8.30
C ASP A 163 -11.43 19.03 8.63
N ALA A 164 -10.72 20.14 8.44
CA ALA A 164 -9.28 20.24 8.69
C ALA A 164 -8.93 19.97 10.16
N SER A 165 -9.76 20.41 11.10
CA SER A 165 -9.55 20.19 12.54
C SER A 165 -9.62 18.68 12.87
N PHE A 166 -10.52 17.95 12.24
CA PHE A 166 -10.60 16.48 12.37
C PHE A 166 -9.37 15.80 11.82
N VAL A 167 -8.85 16.26 10.66
CA VAL A 167 -7.62 15.69 10.07
C VAL A 167 -6.43 15.91 11.00
N LEU A 168 -6.27 17.13 11.54
CA LEU A 168 -5.23 17.48 12.50
C LEU A 168 -5.31 16.62 13.77
N ALA A 169 -6.48 16.57 14.41
CA ALA A 169 -6.69 15.80 15.65
C ALA A 169 -6.42 14.30 15.47
N SER A 170 -6.77 13.75 14.29
CA SER A 170 -6.55 12.33 14.00
C SER A 170 -5.12 12.01 13.55
N HIS A 171 -4.34 13.01 13.10
CA HIS A 171 -3.01 12.80 12.54
C HIS A 171 -2.04 12.28 13.59
N GLN A 172 -1.95 12.95 14.74
CA GLN A 172 -1.02 12.56 15.81
C GLN A 172 -1.24 11.09 16.24
N MET A 173 -2.49 10.70 16.53
CA MET A 173 -2.81 9.32 16.89
C MET A 173 -2.37 8.32 15.81
N ARG A 174 -2.57 8.65 14.53
CA ARG A 174 -2.18 7.77 13.42
C ARG A 174 -0.67 7.70 13.27
N ARG A 175 0.03 8.81 13.48
CA ARG A 175 1.51 8.84 13.43
C ARG A 175 2.12 8.04 14.58
N GLU A 176 1.58 8.16 15.78
CA GLU A 176 1.98 7.34 16.93
C GLU A 176 1.80 5.84 16.65
N GLN A 177 0.62 5.44 16.13
CA GLN A 177 0.37 4.04 15.78
C GLN A 177 1.25 3.57 14.62
N TYR A 178 1.53 4.41 13.62
CA TYR A 178 2.48 4.09 12.56
C TYR A 178 3.87 3.79 13.13
N LEU A 179 4.43 4.69 13.94
CA LEU A 179 5.74 4.51 14.53
C LEU A 179 5.83 3.26 15.40
N ARG A 180 4.78 2.98 16.17
CA ARG A 180 4.75 1.86 17.13
C ARG A 180 4.49 0.51 16.48
N TYR A 181 3.56 0.43 15.53
CA TYR A 181 3.07 -0.85 15.03
C TYR A 181 3.43 -1.15 13.59
N TYR A 182 3.53 -0.13 12.73
CA TYR A 182 3.69 -0.32 11.29
C TYR A 182 5.12 -0.12 10.80
N ARG A 183 5.85 0.87 11.32
CA ARG A 183 7.18 1.28 10.85
C ARG A 183 8.19 0.13 10.77
N LYS A 184 8.10 -0.85 11.66
CA LYS A 184 8.94 -2.06 11.63
C LYS A 184 8.86 -2.85 10.31
N ASN A 185 7.78 -2.68 9.54
CA ASN A 185 7.62 -3.35 8.26
C ASN A 185 8.47 -2.69 7.14
N GLU A 186 8.98 -1.47 7.33
CA GLU A 186 9.90 -0.83 6.39
C GLU A 186 11.14 -1.68 6.16
N SER A 187 11.70 -2.27 7.22
CA SER A 187 12.89 -3.12 7.12
C SER A 187 12.70 -4.45 6.39
N LYS A 188 11.44 -4.83 6.11
CA LYS A 188 11.12 -6.03 5.35
C LYS A 188 11.11 -5.80 3.84
N ALA A 189 11.01 -4.54 3.39
CA ALA A 189 10.99 -4.22 1.97
C ALA A 189 12.34 -4.49 1.31
N ASP A 190 12.33 -4.84 0.03
CA ASP A 190 13.55 -4.90 -0.77
C ASP A 190 14.03 -3.49 -1.12
N ILE A 191 13.09 -2.58 -1.29
CA ILE A 191 13.35 -1.19 -1.68
C ILE A 191 12.54 -0.26 -0.77
N LEU A 192 13.22 0.76 -0.25
CA LEU A 192 12.59 1.89 0.44
C LEU A 192 12.55 3.10 -0.49
N VAL A 193 11.42 3.79 -0.54
CA VAL A 193 11.27 5.05 -1.26
C VAL A 193 10.88 6.14 -0.29
N ASP A 194 11.79 7.09 -0.09
CA ASP A 194 11.57 8.30 0.69
C ASP A 194 10.95 9.38 -0.18
N GLN A 195 9.79 9.85 0.20
CA GLN A 195 9.09 10.95 -0.46
C GLN A 195 8.88 12.16 0.46
N SER A 196 9.72 12.31 1.48
CA SER A 196 9.74 13.50 2.34
C SER A 196 10.12 14.73 1.53
N GLU A 197 9.55 15.90 1.86
CA GLU A 197 9.88 17.18 1.24
C GLU A 197 9.80 17.18 -0.31
N ASP A 198 8.84 16.44 -0.86
CA ASP A 198 8.66 16.28 -2.32
C ASP A 198 9.87 15.64 -3.07
N LYS A 199 10.80 15.02 -2.33
CA LYS A 199 11.89 14.20 -2.88
C LYS A 199 11.37 12.86 -3.38
N PHE A 200 12.17 12.21 -4.22
CA PHE A 200 11.98 10.81 -4.60
C PHE A 200 13.34 10.11 -4.47
N GLU A 201 13.59 9.53 -3.31
CA GLU A 201 14.86 8.88 -3.01
C GLU A 201 14.67 7.37 -2.85
N VAL A 202 15.36 6.60 -3.68
CA VAL A 202 15.29 5.13 -3.69
C VAL A 202 16.48 4.56 -2.93
N LYS A 203 16.22 3.72 -1.93
CA LYS A 203 17.22 3.04 -1.10
C LYS A 203 17.00 1.53 -1.16
N MET A 204 18.02 0.76 -1.51
CA MET A 204 17.99 -0.71 -1.39
C MET A 204 18.16 -1.09 0.08
N THR A 205 17.33 -1.97 0.62
CA THR A 205 17.38 -2.37 2.04
C THR A 205 18.40 -3.48 2.31
N HIS A 206 18.75 -4.26 1.28
CA HIS A 206 19.74 -5.33 1.38
C HIS A 206 20.85 -5.14 0.34
N ILE A 207 21.97 -4.58 0.80
CA ILE A 207 23.28 -4.78 0.14
C ILE A 207 23.96 -5.85 1.00
N ILE A 208 23.83 -7.09 0.65
CA ILE A 208 24.73 -8.17 1.09
C ILE A 208 25.20 -8.91 -0.14
#